data_61ed8a5adf0ed169042ba4b1091fdc3c
#
_entry.id   61ed8a5adf0ed169042ba4b1091fdc3c
#
_cell.length_a   1.000
_cell.length_b   1.000
_cell.length_c   1.000
_cell.angle_alpha   90.00
_cell.angle_beta   90.00
_cell.angle_gamma   90.00
#
_symmetry.space_group_name_H-M   'P 1'
#
loop_
_entity.id
_entity.type
_entity.pdbx_description
1 polymer ?
#
loop_
_entity_poly.entity_id
_entity_poly.type
_entity_poly.pdbx_seq_one_letter_code
_entity_poly.pdbx_strand_id
1 'polypeptide(L)'
;MKTRILQTFAALALITTSATAQDNPMENHTASYIAMPAAEGQTGAFAEFLAGAAPIVGETEPGTVLWFALQADDTLAIFDIFADEEARDAHFSGAVAAALNQNADTLVDGGWDDGVVANINNSDVLSAKAPVDLYTATTATYIKLEAAPGKGPELAALLTAAGPIVADTEPKTLFWAALQIDENNFAIFDIFADNSGREAHFAGQVAGLLNEKASELVSGGWDDGVVANVHNFDILATK
;
A
#
# COMPACT_ATOMS: atom_id res chain seq x y z
N MET A 1 37.25 65.80 -18.29
CA MET A 1 36.00 65.05 -18.54
C MET A 1 36.09 63.71 -17.80
N LYS A 2 35.32 63.56 -16.72
CA LYS A 2 35.26 62.30 -15.93
C LYS A 2 33.97 61.60 -16.27
N THR A 3 34.01 60.47 -16.97
CA THR A 3 32.88 59.67 -17.37
C THR A 3 32.46 58.81 -16.17
N ARG A 4 31.25 58.98 -15.65
CA ARG A 4 30.65 58.11 -14.63
C ARG A 4 29.95 56.93 -15.30
N ILE A 5 30.40 55.73 -14.99
CA ILE A 5 29.74 54.49 -15.38
C ILE A 5 28.66 54.21 -14.33
N LEU A 6 27.39 54.24 -14.74
CA LEU A 6 26.26 53.75 -13.93
C LEU A 6 26.23 52.21 -14.03
N GLN A 7 26.44 51.53 -12.91
CA GLN A 7 26.18 50.11 -12.79
C GLN A 7 24.71 49.92 -12.36
N THR A 8 23.93 49.34 -13.26
CA THR A 8 22.55 48.90 -12.97
C THR A 8 22.59 47.53 -12.31
N PHE A 9 22.24 47.47 -11.04
CA PHE A 9 22.00 46.19 -10.35
C PHE A 9 20.62 45.70 -10.73
N ALA A 10 20.57 44.56 -11.47
CA ALA A 10 19.34 43.82 -11.67
C ALA A 10 19.09 42.95 -10.41
N ALA A 11 18.03 43.29 -9.68
CA ALA A 11 17.57 42.45 -8.56
C ALA A 11 16.88 41.18 -9.13
N LEU A 12 17.50 40.05 -8.94
CA LEU A 12 16.92 38.75 -9.23
C LEU A 12 15.92 38.42 -8.12
N ALA A 13 14.62 38.58 -8.39
CA ALA A 13 13.57 38.14 -7.49
C ALA A 13 13.56 36.59 -7.47
N LEU A 14 13.97 36.00 -6.36
CA LEU A 14 13.70 34.58 -6.09
C LEU A 14 12.18 34.43 -5.88
N ILE A 15 11.51 33.85 -6.87
CA ILE A 15 10.15 33.36 -6.70
C ILE A 15 10.29 32.04 -5.92
N THR A 16 10.11 32.10 -4.60
CA THR A 16 9.87 30.92 -3.79
C THR A 16 8.45 30.46 -4.08
N THR A 17 8.29 29.51 -5.00
CA THR A 17 7.06 28.74 -5.08
C THR A 17 6.99 27.91 -3.81
N SER A 18 6.13 28.30 -2.87
CA SER A 18 5.70 27.41 -1.79
C SER A 18 4.97 26.26 -2.47
N ALA A 19 5.61 25.09 -2.53
CA ALA A 19 4.89 23.86 -2.81
C ALA A 19 3.85 23.75 -1.68
N THR A 20 2.56 23.90 -2.01
CA THR A 20 1.49 23.49 -1.12
C THR A 20 1.68 21.98 -0.92
N ALA A 21 1.88 21.57 0.31
CA ALA A 21 1.84 20.14 0.64
C ALA A 21 0.49 19.63 0.10
N GLN A 22 0.54 18.67 -0.80
CA GLN A 22 -0.67 18.04 -1.30
C GLN A 22 -1.22 17.22 -0.12
N ASP A 23 -2.46 17.50 0.27
CA ASP A 23 -3.08 16.83 1.41
C ASP A 23 -3.06 15.30 1.17
N ASN A 24 -2.58 14.55 2.16
CA ASN A 24 -2.67 13.08 2.12
C ASN A 24 -4.16 12.69 2.23
N PRO A 25 -4.77 12.09 1.20
CA PRO A 25 -6.20 11.77 1.21
C PRO A 25 -6.57 10.70 2.24
N MET A 26 -5.58 9.99 2.79
CA MET A 26 -5.73 8.94 3.80
C MET A 26 -4.99 9.30 5.09
N GLU A 27 -4.86 10.60 5.41
CA GLU A 27 -4.25 11.04 6.68
C GLU A 27 -5.05 10.48 7.87
N ASN A 28 -4.33 9.92 8.85
CA ASN A 28 -4.87 9.26 10.05
C ASN A 28 -5.65 7.95 9.79
N HIS A 29 -5.60 7.40 8.58
CA HIS A 29 -6.14 6.08 8.30
C HIS A 29 -5.17 4.99 8.76
N THR A 30 -5.73 3.83 9.11
CA THR A 30 -4.97 2.62 9.41
C THR A 30 -5.24 1.57 8.34
N ALA A 31 -4.33 0.60 8.21
CA ALA A 31 -4.47 -0.48 7.25
C ALA A 31 -4.14 -1.83 7.89
N SER A 32 -4.58 -2.91 7.25
CA SER A 32 -4.18 -4.27 7.58
C SER A 32 -3.90 -5.05 6.30
N TYR A 33 -2.92 -5.94 6.37
CA TYR A 33 -2.63 -6.92 5.33
C TYR A 33 -2.48 -8.29 5.97
N ILE A 34 -3.16 -9.29 5.38
CA ILE A 34 -3.15 -10.68 5.87
C ILE A 34 -2.93 -11.59 4.66
N ALA A 35 -1.78 -12.29 4.62
CA ALA A 35 -1.53 -13.33 3.62
C ALA A 35 -1.79 -14.71 4.25
N MET A 36 -2.63 -15.50 3.63
CA MET A 36 -3.14 -16.76 4.14
C MET A 36 -2.94 -17.85 3.08
N PRO A 37 -1.98 -18.77 3.24
CA PRO A 37 -1.89 -19.95 2.37
C PRO A 37 -3.18 -20.77 2.49
N ALA A 38 -3.74 -21.20 1.36
CA ALA A 38 -4.89 -22.08 1.37
C ALA A 38 -4.52 -23.48 1.86
N ALA A 39 -5.38 -24.13 2.62
CA ALA A 39 -5.24 -25.54 2.95
C ALA A 39 -5.23 -26.38 1.67
N GLU A 40 -4.61 -27.57 1.70
CA GLU A 40 -4.45 -28.44 0.53
C GLU A 40 -5.79 -28.67 -0.19
N GLY A 41 -5.85 -28.30 -1.47
CA GLY A 41 -7.03 -28.43 -2.32
C GLY A 41 -8.18 -27.44 -2.04
N GLN A 42 -7.97 -26.43 -1.19
CA GLN A 42 -9.01 -25.48 -0.80
C GLN A 42 -8.88 -24.10 -1.47
N THR A 43 -7.87 -23.88 -2.32
CA THR A 43 -7.63 -22.58 -2.97
C THR A 43 -8.90 -22.00 -3.62
N GLY A 44 -9.63 -22.79 -4.40
CA GLY A 44 -10.87 -22.33 -5.06
C GLY A 44 -12.00 -22.01 -4.07
N ALA A 45 -12.22 -22.86 -3.07
CA ALA A 45 -13.24 -22.64 -2.05
C ALA A 45 -12.92 -21.40 -1.19
N PHE A 46 -11.65 -21.18 -0.88
CA PHE A 46 -11.22 -20.01 -0.13
C PHE A 46 -11.33 -18.74 -0.96
N ALA A 47 -10.98 -18.78 -2.26
CA ALA A 47 -11.18 -17.65 -3.16
C ALA A 47 -12.66 -17.26 -3.27
N GLU A 48 -13.57 -18.23 -3.42
CA GLU A 48 -15.03 -18.00 -3.43
C GLU A 48 -15.52 -17.41 -2.10
N PHE A 49 -15.02 -17.92 -0.97
CA PHE A 49 -15.35 -17.38 0.36
C PHE A 49 -14.96 -15.90 0.48
N LEU A 50 -13.73 -15.53 0.12
CA LEU A 50 -13.29 -14.14 0.19
C LEU A 50 -14.03 -13.25 -0.81
N ALA A 51 -14.25 -13.70 -2.04
CA ALA A 51 -15.03 -12.94 -3.02
C ALA A 51 -16.45 -12.65 -2.52
N GLY A 52 -17.09 -13.61 -1.82
CA GLY A 52 -18.39 -13.44 -1.22
C GLY A 52 -18.44 -12.48 -0.02
N ALA A 53 -17.31 -12.12 0.56
CA ALA A 53 -17.21 -11.22 1.71
C ALA A 53 -17.39 -9.74 1.32
N ALA A 54 -16.98 -9.33 0.12
CA ALA A 54 -16.98 -7.93 -0.31
C ALA A 54 -18.33 -7.21 -0.12
N PRO A 55 -19.48 -7.74 -0.56
CA PRO A 55 -20.75 -7.09 -0.34
C PRO A 55 -21.12 -6.99 1.16
N ILE A 56 -20.75 -7.97 1.98
CA ILE A 56 -21.02 -7.97 3.42
C ILE A 56 -20.26 -6.82 4.09
N VAL A 57 -18.94 -6.70 3.83
CA VAL A 57 -18.13 -5.58 4.31
C VAL A 57 -18.73 -4.25 3.84
N GLY A 58 -19.14 -4.17 2.56
CA GLY A 58 -19.75 -2.97 1.99
C GLY A 58 -21.03 -2.52 2.70
N GLU A 59 -21.87 -3.47 3.10
CA GLU A 59 -23.18 -3.21 3.72
C GLU A 59 -23.08 -2.97 5.23
N THR A 60 -22.15 -3.64 5.93
CA THR A 60 -22.16 -3.69 7.40
C THR A 60 -21.04 -2.90 8.05
N GLU A 61 -19.99 -2.51 7.31
CA GLU A 61 -18.78 -1.93 7.85
C GLU A 61 -18.46 -0.57 7.22
N PRO A 62 -19.16 0.50 7.60
CA PRO A 62 -18.97 1.83 6.98
C PRO A 62 -17.58 2.42 7.28
N GLY A 63 -16.92 1.99 8.36
CA GLY A 63 -15.57 2.44 8.73
C GLY A 63 -14.43 1.75 7.98
N THR A 64 -14.70 0.60 7.32
CA THR A 64 -13.77 -0.03 6.38
C THR A 64 -13.83 0.75 5.07
N VAL A 65 -12.85 1.60 4.80
CA VAL A 65 -12.82 2.54 3.65
C VAL A 65 -12.55 1.82 2.34
N LEU A 66 -11.56 0.93 2.34
CA LEU A 66 -11.22 0.04 1.22
C LEU A 66 -11.07 -1.38 1.73
N TRP A 67 -11.47 -2.34 0.92
CA TRP A 67 -11.32 -3.77 1.19
C TRP A 67 -11.07 -4.53 -0.11
N PHE A 68 -10.04 -5.38 -0.13
CA PHE A 68 -9.67 -6.18 -1.29
C PHE A 68 -9.44 -7.63 -0.88
N ALA A 69 -10.08 -8.55 -1.61
CA ALA A 69 -9.71 -9.96 -1.63
C ALA A 69 -8.75 -10.20 -2.79
N LEU A 70 -7.63 -10.84 -2.51
CA LEU A 70 -6.48 -10.99 -3.38
C LEU A 70 -6.08 -12.46 -3.50
N GLN A 71 -5.51 -12.85 -4.66
CA GLN A 71 -4.97 -14.19 -4.86
C GLN A 71 -3.65 -14.16 -5.63
N ALA A 72 -2.67 -14.94 -5.15
CA ALA A 72 -1.44 -15.28 -5.85
C ALA A 72 -1.19 -16.78 -5.67
N ASP A 73 -1.32 -17.57 -6.73
CA ASP A 73 -1.25 -19.02 -6.69
C ASP A 73 -2.17 -19.60 -5.59
N ASP A 74 -1.62 -20.32 -4.61
CA ASP A 74 -2.35 -20.90 -3.47
C ASP A 74 -2.41 -19.98 -2.25
N THR A 75 -1.93 -18.74 -2.35
CA THR A 75 -2.02 -17.73 -1.28
C THR A 75 -3.17 -16.79 -1.55
N LEU A 76 -4.12 -16.74 -0.62
CA LEU A 76 -5.15 -15.73 -0.58
C LEU A 76 -4.69 -14.60 0.35
N ALA A 77 -5.10 -13.36 0.07
CA ALA A 77 -4.79 -12.26 0.97
C ALA A 77 -5.97 -11.29 1.07
N ILE A 78 -5.99 -10.55 2.16
CA ILE A 78 -6.88 -9.41 2.36
C ILE A 78 -6.02 -8.18 2.57
N PHE A 79 -6.40 -7.08 1.95
CA PHE A 79 -5.87 -5.76 2.24
C PHE A 79 -7.02 -4.79 2.54
N ASP A 80 -6.90 -4.09 3.66
CA ASP A 80 -7.92 -3.18 4.17
C ASP A 80 -7.34 -1.81 4.46
N ILE A 81 -8.17 -0.76 4.28
CA ILE A 81 -7.96 0.56 4.87
C ILE A 81 -9.17 0.93 5.70
N PHE A 82 -8.92 1.41 6.91
CA PHE A 82 -9.93 1.83 7.89
C PHE A 82 -9.82 3.31 8.16
N ALA A 83 -10.96 3.92 8.47
CA ALA A 83 -11.01 5.34 8.85
C ALA A 83 -10.14 5.66 10.08
N ASP A 84 -10.05 4.72 11.01
CA ASP A 84 -9.28 4.79 12.25
C ASP A 84 -9.13 3.40 12.91
N GLU A 85 -8.51 3.34 14.07
CA GLU A 85 -8.35 2.10 14.85
C GLU A 85 -9.69 1.52 15.34
N GLU A 86 -10.68 2.36 15.68
CA GLU A 86 -12.00 1.89 16.13
C GLU A 86 -12.70 1.15 14.99
N ALA A 87 -12.60 1.66 13.77
CA ALA A 87 -13.13 1.00 12.57
C ALA A 87 -12.43 -0.33 12.28
N ARG A 88 -11.10 -0.40 12.48
CA ARG A 88 -10.34 -1.66 12.37
C ARG A 88 -10.78 -2.68 13.40
N ASP A 89 -10.93 -2.30 14.66
CA ASP A 89 -11.39 -3.18 15.73
C ASP A 89 -12.82 -3.68 15.47
N ALA A 90 -13.69 -2.81 14.94
CA ALA A 90 -15.03 -3.19 14.51
C ALA A 90 -15.02 -4.22 13.39
N HIS A 91 -14.15 -4.05 12.36
CA HIS A 91 -13.95 -5.00 11.27
C HIS A 91 -13.52 -6.39 11.79
N PHE A 92 -12.49 -6.45 12.64
CA PHE A 92 -11.99 -7.71 13.20
C PHE A 92 -13.00 -8.39 14.15
N SER A 93 -14.00 -7.66 14.62
CA SER A 93 -15.14 -8.19 15.40
C SER A 93 -16.38 -8.43 14.53
N GLY A 94 -16.30 -8.16 13.22
CA GLY A 94 -17.39 -8.17 12.28
C GLY A 94 -17.81 -9.57 11.80
N ALA A 95 -18.86 -9.59 10.98
CA ALA A 95 -19.44 -10.85 10.47
C ALA A 95 -18.50 -11.64 9.59
N VAL A 96 -17.68 -10.96 8.75
CA VAL A 96 -16.70 -11.61 7.86
C VAL A 96 -15.58 -12.26 8.65
N ALA A 97 -15.00 -11.53 9.64
CA ALA A 97 -13.97 -12.08 10.51
C ALA A 97 -14.47 -13.30 11.31
N ALA A 98 -15.71 -13.23 11.84
CA ALA A 98 -16.33 -14.35 12.53
C ALA A 98 -16.54 -15.56 11.61
N ALA A 99 -16.99 -15.34 10.36
CA ALA A 99 -17.16 -16.40 9.38
C ALA A 99 -15.82 -17.02 8.96
N LEU A 100 -14.76 -16.19 8.78
CA LEU A 100 -13.41 -16.68 8.47
C LEU A 100 -12.89 -17.54 9.62
N ASN A 101 -13.04 -17.11 10.88
CA ASN A 101 -12.65 -17.90 12.05
C ASN A 101 -13.33 -19.28 12.06
N GLN A 102 -14.63 -19.35 11.80
CA GLN A 102 -15.39 -20.61 11.77
C GLN A 102 -14.94 -21.57 10.66
N ASN A 103 -14.36 -21.06 9.58
CA ASN A 103 -13.96 -21.86 8.42
C ASN A 103 -12.43 -21.99 8.29
N ALA A 104 -11.64 -21.32 9.14
CA ALA A 104 -10.19 -21.26 9.00
C ALA A 104 -9.53 -22.65 9.04
N ASP A 105 -9.93 -23.55 9.93
CA ASP A 105 -9.39 -24.92 10.01
C ASP A 105 -9.61 -25.75 8.74
N THR A 106 -10.55 -25.34 7.88
CA THR A 106 -10.83 -25.99 6.61
C THR A 106 -10.16 -25.30 5.43
N LEU A 107 -10.16 -23.95 5.43
CA LEU A 107 -9.78 -23.16 4.27
C LEU A 107 -8.31 -22.71 4.29
N VAL A 108 -7.73 -22.53 5.49
CA VAL A 108 -6.42 -21.91 5.68
C VAL A 108 -5.42 -22.92 6.22
N ASP A 109 -4.25 -22.99 5.61
CA ASP A 109 -3.13 -23.76 6.16
C ASP A 109 -2.66 -23.11 7.47
N GLY A 110 -2.56 -23.89 8.56
CA GLY A 110 -2.32 -23.38 9.92
C GLY A 110 -3.58 -22.91 10.67
N GLY A 111 -4.76 -22.94 10.03
CA GLY A 111 -6.04 -22.60 10.68
C GLY A 111 -6.13 -21.14 11.13
N TRP A 112 -6.91 -20.88 12.19
CA TRP A 112 -7.14 -19.52 12.67
C TRP A 112 -5.92 -18.87 13.31
N ASP A 113 -5.28 -19.54 14.28
CA ASP A 113 -4.22 -18.93 15.08
C ASP A 113 -2.93 -18.73 14.27
N ASP A 114 -2.43 -19.78 13.60
CA ASP A 114 -1.15 -19.73 12.89
C ASP A 114 -1.31 -19.26 11.42
N GLY A 115 -2.45 -19.56 10.78
CA GLY A 115 -2.70 -19.23 9.37
C GLY A 115 -3.31 -17.85 9.16
N VAL A 116 -4.11 -17.33 10.11
CA VAL A 116 -4.76 -16.01 10.00
C VAL A 116 -4.14 -15.02 10.97
N VAL A 117 -4.31 -15.22 12.29
CA VAL A 117 -3.98 -14.22 13.32
C VAL A 117 -2.48 -13.89 13.33
N ALA A 118 -1.61 -14.91 13.22
CA ALA A 118 -0.16 -14.72 13.21
C ALA A 118 0.34 -13.94 11.96
N ASN A 119 -0.47 -13.86 10.89
CA ASN A 119 -0.13 -13.21 9.64
C ASN A 119 -0.72 -11.80 9.50
N ILE A 120 -1.42 -11.27 10.51
CA ILE A 120 -1.96 -9.91 10.47
C ILE A 120 -0.81 -8.90 10.57
N ASN A 121 -0.69 -8.05 9.57
CA ASN A 121 0.23 -6.91 9.55
C ASN A 121 -0.60 -5.62 9.61
N ASN A 122 -0.77 -5.05 10.81
CA ASN A 122 -1.40 -3.75 11.00
C ASN A 122 -0.38 -2.63 10.74
N SER A 123 -0.86 -1.52 10.20
CA SER A 123 -0.01 -0.38 9.83
C SER A 123 -0.77 0.95 9.86
N ASP A 124 -0.02 2.05 9.91
CA ASP A 124 -0.51 3.40 9.68
C ASP A 124 -0.25 3.82 8.23
N VAL A 125 -1.17 4.59 7.64
CA VAL A 125 -0.98 5.13 6.28
C VAL A 125 -0.12 6.38 6.34
N LEU A 126 1.13 6.28 5.86
CA LEU A 126 2.06 7.43 5.77
C LEU A 126 1.67 8.42 4.68
N SER A 127 1.28 7.91 3.52
CA SER A 127 0.92 8.70 2.34
C SER A 127 0.14 7.83 1.36
N ALA A 128 -0.74 8.46 0.58
CA ALA A 128 -1.49 7.74 -0.43
C ALA A 128 -1.79 8.61 -1.66
N LYS A 129 -1.95 7.96 -2.81
CA LYS A 129 -2.71 8.47 -3.95
C LYS A 129 -4.18 8.11 -3.74
N ALA A 130 -5.10 9.07 -3.86
CA ALA A 130 -6.53 8.82 -3.78
C ALA A 130 -6.98 7.73 -4.76
N PRO A 131 -7.91 6.84 -4.36
CA PRO A 131 -8.42 5.80 -5.23
C PRO A 131 -9.22 6.39 -6.40
N VAL A 132 -9.00 5.86 -7.60
CA VAL A 132 -9.74 6.21 -8.81
C VAL A 132 -10.12 4.94 -9.55
N ASP A 133 -11.35 4.90 -10.08
CA ASP A 133 -11.85 3.83 -10.97
C ASP A 133 -11.57 2.39 -10.49
N LEU A 134 -11.63 2.13 -9.17
CA LEU A 134 -11.30 0.83 -8.58
C LEU A 134 -12.16 -0.33 -9.12
N TYR A 135 -13.34 -0.04 -9.69
CA TYR A 135 -14.19 -1.04 -10.36
C TYR A 135 -13.54 -1.64 -11.61
N THR A 136 -12.46 -1.02 -12.14
CA THR A 136 -11.67 -1.55 -13.26
C THR A 136 -10.44 -2.32 -12.81
N ALA A 137 -10.18 -2.34 -11.51
CA ALA A 137 -8.97 -2.96 -10.94
C ALA A 137 -8.99 -4.48 -11.12
N THR A 138 -7.89 -5.04 -11.62
CA THR A 138 -7.72 -6.50 -11.74
C THR A 138 -6.46 -7.01 -11.07
N THR A 139 -5.46 -6.13 -10.82
CA THR A 139 -4.18 -6.55 -10.23
C THR A 139 -3.76 -5.63 -9.10
N ALA A 140 -3.08 -6.21 -8.11
CA ALA A 140 -2.51 -5.53 -6.96
C ALA A 140 -1.06 -5.96 -6.74
N THR A 141 -0.31 -5.15 -6.00
CA THR A 141 1.03 -5.51 -5.52
C THR A 141 1.17 -5.11 -4.06
N TYR A 142 1.80 -5.95 -3.26
CA TYR A 142 2.24 -5.65 -1.89
C TYR A 142 3.74 -5.85 -1.79
N ILE A 143 4.46 -4.87 -1.23
CA ILE A 143 5.91 -4.91 -1.06
C ILE A 143 6.24 -4.60 0.40
N LYS A 144 6.78 -5.57 1.13
CA LYS A 144 7.29 -5.34 2.47
C LYS A 144 8.73 -4.84 2.41
N LEU A 145 9.05 -3.80 3.18
CA LEU A 145 10.36 -3.17 3.25
C LEU A 145 10.83 -3.14 4.69
N GLU A 146 12.07 -3.57 4.93
CA GLU A 146 12.76 -3.38 6.20
C GLU A 146 13.81 -2.27 6.04
N ALA A 147 13.76 -1.27 6.91
CA ALA A 147 14.76 -0.21 6.89
C ALA A 147 16.15 -0.74 7.25
N ALA A 148 17.17 -0.23 6.59
CA ALA A 148 18.56 -0.46 7.01
C ALA A 148 18.77 0.05 8.46
N PRO A 149 19.71 -0.49 9.24
CA PRO A 149 19.90 -0.12 10.64
C PRO A 149 19.96 1.40 10.86
N GLY A 150 19.02 1.93 11.64
CA GLY A 150 18.90 3.36 11.96
C GLY A 150 18.34 4.24 10.85
N LYS A 151 17.79 3.66 9.77
CA LYS A 151 17.26 4.37 8.60
C LYS A 151 15.73 4.45 8.53
N GLY A 152 15.03 3.96 9.55
CA GLY A 152 13.57 4.02 9.58
C GLY A 152 13.00 5.41 9.29
N PRO A 153 13.42 6.48 9.98
CA PRO A 153 12.92 7.84 9.73
C PRO A 153 13.17 8.35 8.31
N GLU A 154 14.34 8.05 7.72
CA GLU A 154 14.67 8.46 6.36
C GLU A 154 13.85 7.68 5.32
N LEU A 155 13.62 6.37 5.53
CA LEU A 155 12.76 5.58 4.66
C LEU A 155 11.30 6.05 4.76
N ALA A 156 10.79 6.30 5.98
CA ALA A 156 9.47 6.88 6.19
C ALA A 156 9.29 8.21 5.44
N ALA A 157 10.29 9.11 5.51
CA ALA A 157 10.26 10.39 4.81
C ALA A 157 10.22 10.23 3.28
N LEU A 158 11.02 9.28 2.73
CA LEU A 158 11.01 8.97 1.30
C LEU A 158 9.63 8.44 0.85
N LEU A 159 9.07 7.50 1.60
CA LEU A 159 7.76 6.90 1.31
C LEU A 159 6.62 7.92 1.44
N THR A 160 6.69 8.81 2.44
CA THR A 160 5.71 9.90 2.61
C THR A 160 5.75 10.86 1.41
N ALA A 161 6.92 11.20 0.91
CA ALA A 161 7.07 12.09 -0.25
C ALA A 161 6.63 11.43 -1.57
N ALA A 162 6.50 10.11 -1.63
CA ALA A 162 6.17 9.38 -2.85
C ALA A 162 4.70 9.53 -3.28
N GLY A 163 3.75 9.60 -2.34
CA GLY A 163 2.31 9.65 -2.66
C GLY A 163 1.92 10.77 -3.64
N PRO A 164 2.28 12.04 -3.40
CA PRO A 164 2.05 13.13 -4.35
C PRO A 164 2.68 12.88 -5.72
N ILE A 165 3.88 12.29 -5.78
CA ILE A 165 4.56 11.99 -7.05
C ILE A 165 3.77 10.96 -7.85
N VAL A 166 3.34 9.86 -7.21
CA VAL A 166 2.48 8.84 -7.87
C VAL A 166 1.19 9.47 -8.35
N ALA A 167 0.56 10.32 -7.52
CA ALA A 167 -0.68 11.00 -7.88
C ALA A 167 -0.54 11.86 -9.14
N ASP A 168 0.56 12.59 -9.26
CA ASP A 168 0.80 13.54 -10.35
C ASP A 168 1.32 12.88 -11.64
N THR A 169 2.10 11.79 -11.52
CA THR A 169 2.86 11.25 -12.66
C THR A 169 2.39 9.89 -13.16
N GLU A 170 1.55 9.17 -12.39
CA GLU A 170 1.20 7.79 -12.66
C GLU A 170 -0.32 7.57 -12.79
N PRO A 171 -0.92 8.01 -13.91
CA PRO A 171 -2.38 7.92 -14.08
C PRO A 171 -2.93 6.48 -14.17
N LYS A 172 -2.06 5.49 -14.46
CA LYS A 172 -2.45 4.06 -14.53
C LYS A 172 -2.40 3.34 -13.18
N THR A 173 -1.78 3.93 -12.16
CA THR A 173 -1.84 3.45 -10.79
C THR A 173 -3.16 3.94 -10.18
N LEU A 174 -4.12 3.04 -10.00
CA LEU A 174 -5.49 3.38 -9.57
C LEU A 174 -5.55 3.76 -8.09
N PHE A 175 -4.69 3.17 -7.29
CA PHE A 175 -4.46 3.47 -5.89
C PHE A 175 -3.01 3.15 -5.52
N TRP A 176 -2.45 3.89 -4.58
CA TRP A 176 -1.13 3.65 -4.01
C TRP A 176 -1.11 4.08 -2.55
N ALA A 177 -0.50 3.30 -1.69
CA ALA A 177 -0.30 3.67 -0.29
C ALA A 177 1.07 3.23 0.20
N ALA A 178 1.73 4.13 0.93
CA ALA A 178 2.87 3.82 1.79
C ALA A 178 2.38 3.60 3.22
N LEU A 179 2.86 2.54 3.84
CA LEU A 179 2.42 2.03 5.11
C LEU A 179 3.59 1.94 6.08
N GLN A 180 3.35 2.24 7.37
CA GLN A 180 4.30 2.04 8.45
C GLN A 180 3.76 0.98 9.41
N ILE A 181 4.43 -0.17 9.49
CA ILE A 181 4.06 -1.29 10.37
C ILE A 181 4.63 -1.04 11.78
N ASP A 182 5.91 -0.63 11.83
CA ASP A 182 6.60 -0.23 13.04
C ASP A 182 7.76 0.74 12.71
N GLU A 183 8.66 1.00 13.66
CA GLU A 183 9.78 1.93 13.50
C GLU A 183 10.70 1.57 12.32
N ASN A 184 10.85 0.28 11.99
CA ASN A 184 11.79 -0.21 10.99
C ASN A 184 11.12 -0.97 9.83
N ASN A 185 9.83 -1.31 9.94
CA ASN A 185 9.09 -2.08 8.96
C ASN A 185 8.03 -1.22 8.27
N PHE A 186 8.04 -1.28 6.95
CA PHE A 186 7.16 -0.52 6.07
C PHE A 186 6.56 -1.46 5.01
N ALA A 187 5.55 -0.95 4.31
CA ALA A 187 5.06 -1.62 3.12
C ALA A 187 4.56 -0.59 2.08
N ILE A 188 4.44 -1.05 0.85
CA ILE A 188 3.76 -0.34 -0.23
C ILE A 188 2.64 -1.25 -0.73
N PHE A 189 1.48 -0.68 -0.99
CA PHE A 189 0.35 -1.36 -1.62
C PHE A 189 -0.15 -0.59 -2.83
N ASP A 190 -0.27 -1.29 -3.96
CA ASP A 190 -0.61 -0.71 -5.26
C ASP A 190 -1.78 -1.44 -5.91
N ILE A 191 -2.61 -0.68 -6.62
CA ILE A 191 -3.75 -1.20 -7.41
C ILE A 191 -3.66 -0.71 -8.85
N PHE A 192 -3.88 -1.62 -9.80
CA PHE A 192 -3.83 -1.35 -11.23
C PHE A 192 -5.04 -1.95 -11.96
N ALA A 193 -5.42 -1.34 -13.09
CA ALA A 193 -6.44 -1.91 -13.97
C ALA A 193 -5.95 -3.22 -14.63
N ASP A 194 -4.65 -3.30 -14.93
CA ASP A 194 -4.02 -4.44 -15.58
C ASP A 194 -2.50 -4.45 -15.40
N ASN A 195 -1.83 -5.47 -15.93
CA ASN A 195 -0.38 -5.60 -15.88
C ASN A 195 0.35 -4.43 -16.57
N SER A 196 -0.24 -3.78 -17.57
CA SER A 196 0.42 -2.62 -18.23
C SER A 196 0.50 -1.40 -17.31
N GLY A 197 -0.46 -1.26 -16.38
CA GLY A 197 -0.44 -0.26 -15.32
C GLY A 197 0.68 -0.54 -14.33
N ARG A 198 0.81 -1.80 -13.88
CA ARG A 198 1.86 -2.25 -12.97
C ARG A 198 3.26 -2.08 -13.59
N GLU A 199 3.46 -2.49 -14.84
CA GLU A 199 4.73 -2.28 -15.55
C GLU A 199 5.10 -0.80 -15.66
N ALA A 200 4.13 0.06 -15.95
CA ALA A 200 4.35 1.50 -16.00
C ALA A 200 4.74 2.09 -14.64
N HIS A 201 4.12 1.62 -13.53
CA HIS A 201 4.46 2.02 -12.17
C HIS A 201 5.90 1.62 -11.81
N PHE A 202 6.29 0.36 -12.06
CA PHE A 202 7.65 -0.11 -11.76
C PHE A 202 8.74 0.53 -12.65
N ALA A 203 8.36 1.12 -13.77
CA ALA A 203 9.23 1.97 -14.57
C ALA A 203 9.11 3.47 -14.22
N GLY A 204 8.28 3.81 -13.23
CA GLY A 204 7.94 5.17 -12.84
C GLY A 204 9.00 5.87 -11.99
N GLN A 205 8.72 7.14 -11.67
CA GLN A 205 9.65 7.99 -10.94
C GLN A 205 9.90 7.50 -9.52
N VAL A 206 8.86 7.03 -8.81
CA VAL A 206 8.97 6.58 -7.41
C VAL A 206 9.79 5.29 -7.33
N ALA A 207 9.56 4.31 -8.22
CA ALA A 207 10.38 3.11 -8.29
C ALA A 207 11.85 3.43 -8.58
N GLY A 208 12.13 4.40 -9.47
CA GLY A 208 13.48 4.89 -9.73
C GLY A 208 14.15 5.52 -8.52
N LEU A 209 13.44 6.36 -7.76
CA LEU A 209 13.92 6.99 -6.52
C LEU A 209 14.19 5.95 -5.43
N LEU A 210 13.28 4.98 -5.26
CA LEU A 210 13.47 3.89 -4.29
C LEU A 210 14.69 3.03 -4.67
N ASN A 211 14.87 2.69 -5.96
CA ASN A 211 16.05 1.96 -6.44
C ASN A 211 17.35 2.73 -6.13
N GLU A 212 17.40 4.03 -6.43
CA GLU A 212 18.59 4.87 -6.15
C GLU A 212 18.97 4.87 -4.67
N LYS A 213 17.97 4.84 -3.78
CA LYS A 213 18.16 4.93 -2.32
C LYS A 213 18.18 3.59 -1.61
N ALA A 214 17.76 2.50 -2.25
CA ALA A 214 17.58 1.20 -1.60
C ALA A 214 18.86 0.69 -0.90
N SER A 215 20.03 0.86 -1.52
CA SER A 215 21.29 0.41 -0.91
C SER A 215 21.67 1.16 0.39
N GLU A 216 21.09 2.34 0.62
CA GLU A 216 21.28 3.15 1.83
C GLU A 216 20.16 2.94 2.85
N LEU A 217 18.92 2.85 2.38
CA LEU A 217 17.73 2.95 3.23
C LEU A 217 17.07 1.61 3.53
N VAL A 218 17.25 0.59 2.67
CA VAL A 218 16.54 -0.70 2.78
C VAL A 218 17.52 -1.81 3.10
N SER A 219 17.20 -2.63 4.10
CA SER A 219 17.91 -3.85 4.43
C SER A 219 17.89 -4.81 3.24
N GLY A 220 19.07 -5.32 2.80
CA GLY A 220 19.17 -6.11 1.56
C GLY A 220 19.24 -5.28 0.26
N GLY A 221 19.07 -3.95 0.32
CA GLY A 221 19.15 -3.08 -0.85
C GLY A 221 18.02 -3.29 -1.85
N TRP A 222 18.30 -3.06 -3.15
CA TRP A 222 17.27 -3.16 -4.20
C TRP A 222 16.84 -4.61 -4.49
N ASP A 223 17.81 -5.49 -4.75
CA ASP A 223 17.48 -6.85 -5.23
C ASP A 223 16.85 -7.71 -4.13
N ASP A 224 17.49 -7.80 -2.95
CA ASP A 224 17.04 -8.67 -1.86
C ASP A 224 16.02 -7.98 -0.93
N GLY A 225 16.11 -6.64 -0.79
CA GLY A 225 15.26 -5.87 0.13
C GLY A 225 13.97 -5.35 -0.49
N VAL A 226 13.95 -5.11 -1.82
CA VAL A 226 12.77 -4.61 -2.53
C VAL A 226 12.22 -5.65 -3.50
N VAL A 227 12.99 -6.01 -4.54
CA VAL A 227 12.49 -6.85 -5.65
C VAL A 227 12.08 -8.25 -5.16
N ALA A 228 12.86 -8.87 -4.29
CA ALA A 228 12.55 -10.20 -3.73
C ALA A 228 11.29 -10.20 -2.84
N ASN A 229 10.85 -9.03 -2.38
CA ASN A 229 9.67 -8.87 -1.51
C ASN A 229 8.43 -8.37 -2.27
N VAL A 230 8.47 -8.34 -3.61
CA VAL A 230 7.32 -7.98 -4.45
C VAL A 230 6.35 -9.15 -4.54
N HIS A 231 5.16 -9.00 -3.99
CA HIS A 231 4.06 -9.95 -4.11
C HIS A 231 2.99 -9.38 -5.03
N ASN A 232 2.79 -10.05 -6.16
CA ASN A 232 1.78 -9.67 -7.15
C ASN A 232 0.54 -10.53 -6.99
N PHE A 233 -0.63 -9.91 -7.08
CA PHE A 233 -1.93 -10.56 -6.88
C PHE A 233 -2.89 -10.25 -8.02
N ASP A 234 -3.81 -11.18 -8.26
CA ASP A 234 -5.07 -10.91 -8.92
C ASP A 234 -6.08 -10.45 -7.87
N ILE A 235 -6.94 -9.48 -8.23
CA ILE A 235 -8.02 -9.01 -7.37
C ILE A 235 -9.24 -9.87 -7.60
N LEU A 236 -9.72 -10.56 -6.56
CA LEU A 236 -10.92 -11.38 -6.59
C LEU A 236 -12.19 -10.55 -6.40
N ALA A 237 -12.15 -9.62 -5.47
CA ALA A 237 -13.27 -8.74 -5.15
C ALA A 237 -12.77 -7.49 -4.43
N THR A 238 -13.59 -6.43 -4.46
CA THR A 238 -13.38 -5.18 -3.74
C THR A 238 -14.70 -4.65 -3.19
N LYS A 239 -14.60 -3.95 -2.05
CA LYS A 239 -15.70 -3.12 -1.53
C LYS A 239 -15.71 -1.79 -2.25
#